data_7c781548325195592ded6d565e4b0dd4
#
_entry.id   7c781548325195592ded6d565e4b0dd4
#
_cell.length_a   1.000
_cell.length_b   1.000
_cell.length_c   1.000
_cell.angle_alpha   90.00
_cell.angle_beta   90.00
_cell.angle_gamma   90.00
#
_symmetry.space_group_name_H-M   'P 1'
#
loop_
_entity.id
_entity.type
_entity.pdbx_description
1 polymer ?
#
loop_
_entity_poly.entity_id
_entity_poly.type
_entity_poly.pdbx_seq_one_letter_code
_entity_poly.pdbx_strand_id
1 'polypeptide(L)'
;MVDKIKVEHSDNSKNKQSESFSDEPTPRTDQETSSKNKESQNMEVHHHTHDPSAPHHKKNFLSYFWEFLMLFLAVFCGFLAEYQLEHKIEKNREIQFIRLITEDITTDISKLNKNIMLFKENDVKQNSVLEALPTLEKGFSLKFYNNYRSFQWFPDFIYTDATIQQLKNSGGFRLIKNYKVIAGIMNYDAEVKKALINESNLGRVMEKSEDFSNDILNTYQLYNQLKQGITPKKLEIEGFDYLLSNDRIPLSRFANHLLYHRRICNIVTENMKSVKFAGAQLLILLKTEYHLD
;
A
#
# COMPACT_ATOMS: atom_id res chain seq x y z
N MET A 1 49.33 -18.68 30.18
CA MET A 1 50.11 -17.67 29.51
C MET A 1 49.11 -16.73 28.88
N VAL A 2 49.05 -15.55 29.44
CA VAL A 2 48.04 -14.52 29.21
C VAL A 2 48.67 -13.55 28.19
N ASP A 3 47.94 -13.21 27.13
CA ASP A 3 48.27 -11.98 26.41
C ASP A 3 46.98 -11.24 26.03
N LYS A 4 46.90 -10.08 26.68
CA LYS A 4 45.92 -9.01 26.45
C LYS A 4 46.32 -8.27 25.17
N ILE A 5 45.38 -7.99 24.30
CA ILE A 5 45.47 -6.96 23.29
C ILE A 5 44.45 -5.87 23.55
N LYS A 6 44.99 -4.67 23.65
CA LYS A 6 44.39 -3.38 23.97
C LYS A 6 43.30 -2.93 22.98
N VAL A 7 42.31 -2.30 23.58
CA VAL A 7 41.39 -1.37 22.94
C VAL A 7 42.05 -0.03 22.79
N GLU A 8 42.10 0.53 21.61
CA GLU A 8 42.40 1.96 21.39
C GLU A 8 41.11 2.68 20.96
N HIS A 9 40.63 3.54 21.85
CA HIS A 9 39.73 4.64 21.55
C HIS A 9 40.47 5.70 20.74
N SER A 10 39.83 6.18 19.68
CA SER A 10 40.18 7.46 19.07
C SER A 10 38.90 8.30 18.96
N ASP A 11 38.73 9.19 19.94
CA ASP A 11 37.94 10.41 19.83
C ASP A 11 38.64 11.36 18.82
N ASN A 12 37.84 11.90 17.91
CA ASN A 12 38.14 13.23 17.39
C ASN A 12 36.87 13.98 16.99
N SER A 13 36.43 14.83 17.89
CA SER A 13 35.54 15.95 17.65
C SER A 13 36.30 17.11 17.04
N LYS A 14 35.75 17.80 16.07
CA LYS A 14 35.70 19.25 15.84
C LYS A 14 35.11 19.53 14.44
N ASN A 15 33.89 20.03 14.40
CA ASN A 15 33.51 21.44 14.35
C ASN A 15 34.04 22.20 13.09
N LYS A 16 33.13 22.52 12.18
CA LYS A 16 32.96 23.88 11.63
C LYS A 16 31.71 24.03 10.80
N GLN A 17 30.88 24.96 11.25
CA GLN A 17 29.97 25.85 10.60
C GLN A 17 30.40 26.33 9.19
N SER A 18 29.46 26.41 8.29
CA SER A 18 29.24 27.55 7.37
C SER A 18 27.82 27.35 6.76
N GLU A 19 26.85 28.09 7.17
CA GLU A 19 26.26 29.26 6.53
C GLU A 19 26.21 29.17 5.01
N SER A 20 24.99 29.04 4.45
CA SER A 20 24.61 29.80 3.28
C SER A 20 23.11 30.06 3.29
N PHE A 21 22.79 31.30 3.59
CA PHE A 21 21.57 31.99 3.21
C PHE A 21 21.38 31.94 1.70
N SER A 22 20.16 31.68 1.26
CA SER A 22 19.70 32.11 -0.05
C SER A 22 18.37 32.82 0.12
N ASP A 23 18.47 34.13 0.00
CA ASP A 23 17.38 35.10 -0.06
C ASP A 23 16.49 34.84 -1.29
N GLU A 24 15.22 34.85 -1.07
CA GLU A 24 14.19 34.97 -2.10
C GLU A 24 13.83 36.45 -2.24
N PRO A 25 13.88 37.05 -3.45
CA PRO A 25 13.60 38.47 -3.61
C PRO A 25 12.10 38.73 -3.82
N THR A 26 11.55 39.51 -2.93
CA THR A 26 10.27 40.22 -3.12
C THR A 26 10.41 41.32 -4.21
N PRO A 27 9.46 41.46 -5.10
CA PRO A 27 9.46 42.56 -6.07
C PRO A 27 9.06 43.88 -5.40
N ARG A 28 9.94 44.86 -5.43
CA ARG A 28 9.67 46.25 -5.14
C ARG A 28 8.95 46.88 -6.32
N THR A 29 7.83 47.51 -6.01
CA THR A 29 7.12 48.39 -6.94
C THR A 29 7.78 49.77 -6.90
N ASP A 30 8.39 50.16 -7.99
CA ASP A 30 8.90 51.52 -8.20
C ASP A 30 7.76 52.51 -8.42
N GLN A 31 7.80 53.57 -7.62
CA GLN A 31 7.01 54.78 -7.83
C GLN A 31 7.67 55.60 -8.94
N GLU A 32 6.98 55.86 -10.00
CA GLU A 32 7.26 57.01 -10.84
C GLU A 32 6.15 58.04 -10.75
N THR A 33 6.58 59.20 -10.30
CA THR A 33 5.86 60.45 -10.24
C THR A 33 5.67 61.03 -11.63
N SER A 34 4.45 61.33 -12.03
CA SER A 34 4.18 62.36 -13.02
C SER A 34 2.85 63.09 -12.79
N SER A 35 3.04 64.27 -12.41
CA SER A 35 2.28 65.54 -12.43
C SER A 35 0.90 65.60 -13.07
N LYS A 36 0.02 66.31 -12.32
CA LYS A 36 -0.98 67.32 -12.70
C LYS A 36 -2.10 66.90 -13.63
N ASN A 37 -3.31 66.79 -13.05
CA ASN A 37 -4.38 67.70 -13.44
C ASN A 37 -5.38 67.89 -12.32
N LYS A 38 -5.61 69.18 -12.01
CA LYS A 38 -6.66 69.70 -11.14
C LYS A 38 -7.98 69.52 -11.84
N GLU A 39 -8.87 68.73 -11.32
CA GLU A 39 -10.30 68.92 -11.46
C GLU A 39 -10.93 68.83 -10.05
N SER A 40 -11.32 70.00 -9.63
CA SER A 40 -12.09 70.21 -8.40
C SER A 40 -13.52 69.70 -8.61
N GLN A 41 -13.78 68.48 -8.22
CA GLN A 41 -15.16 68.07 -8.00
C GLN A 41 -15.57 68.43 -6.57
N ASN A 42 -16.46 69.42 -6.52
CA ASN A 42 -17.22 69.79 -5.35
C ASN A 42 -17.95 68.57 -4.79
N MET A 43 -17.39 68.01 -3.72
CA MET A 43 -18.19 67.13 -2.87
C MET A 43 -19.11 68.02 -2.05
N GLU A 44 -20.36 68.10 -2.50
CA GLU A 44 -21.46 68.68 -1.70
C GLU A 44 -21.61 67.81 -0.43
N VAL A 45 -21.04 68.31 0.63
CA VAL A 45 -21.31 67.77 1.96
C VAL A 45 -22.74 68.17 2.32
N HIS A 46 -23.67 67.27 2.10
CA HIS A 46 -25.00 67.42 2.63
C HIS A 46 -24.90 67.32 4.17
N HIS A 47 -24.79 68.50 4.81
CA HIS A 47 -25.09 68.63 6.23
C HIS A 47 -26.57 68.35 6.40
N HIS A 48 -26.89 67.12 6.78
CA HIS A 48 -28.17 66.83 7.41
C HIS A 48 -28.19 67.55 8.76
N THR A 49 -28.83 68.73 8.77
CA THR A 49 -29.23 69.39 10.02
C THR A 49 -30.11 68.42 10.77
N HIS A 50 -29.56 67.82 11.82
CA HIS A 50 -30.37 67.09 12.79
C HIS A 50 -31.34 68.11 13.42
N ASP A 51 -32.58 68.01 13.05
CA ASP A 51 -33.66 68.70 13.70
C ASP A 51 -33.81 68.15 15.16
N PRO A 52 -33.49 68.89 16.21
CA PRO A 52 -33.57 68.40 17.56
C PRO A 52 -35.00 68.19 18.07
N SER A 53 -35.98 68.50 17.23
CA SER A 53 -37.42 68.42 17.61
C SER A 53 -38.09 67.16 17.03
N ALA A 54 -37.35 66.26 16.34
CA ALA A 54 -37.96 65.01 15.98
C ALA A 54 -38.31 64.16 17.22
N PRO A 55 -39.56 63.75 17.39
CA PRO A 55 -39.95 62.99 18.54
C PRO A 55 -39.16 61.70 18.61
N HIS A 56 -38.29 61.56 19.60
CA HIS A 56 -37.70 60.29 19.93
C HIS A 56 -38.84 59.31 20.22
N HIS A 57 -39.22 58.52 19.22
CA HIS A 57 -40.10 57.38 19.43
C HIS A 57 -39.45 56.48 20.45
N LYS A 58 -39.98 56.50 21.68
CA LYS A 58 -39.61 55.53 22.70
C LYS A 58 -39.90 54.19 22.14
N LYS A 59 -38.84 53.47 21.68
CA LYS A 59 -38.98 52.13 21.21
C LYS A 59 -39.61 51.31 22.33
N ASN A 60 -40.76 50.73 22.08
CA ASN A 60 -41.44 49.86 23.03
C ASN A 60 -40.62 48.58 23.21
N PHE A 61 -40.71 47.97 24.39
CA PHE A 61 -40.04 46.67 24.70
C PHE A 61 -40.23 45.63 23.57
N LEU A 62 -41.40 45.60 22.94
CA LEU A 62 -41.66 44.76 21.78
C LEU A 62 -40.73 45.04 20.61
N SER A 63 -40.37 46.32 20.35
CA SER A 63 -39.47 46.65 19.23
C SER A 63 -38.06 46.07 19.46
N TYR A 64 -37.55 46.19 20.70
CA TYR A 64 -36.24 45.57 21.04
C TYR A 64 -36.30 44.04 21.01
N PHE A 65 -37.42 43.45 21.41
CA PHE A 65 -37.62 42.01 21.31
C PHE A 65 -37.59 41.56 19.85
N TRP A 66 -38.24 42.24 18.93
CA TRP A 66 -38.23 41.93 17.52
C TRP A 66 -36.86 42.14 16.87
N GLU A 67 -36.13 43.20 17.22
CA GLU A 67 -34.76 43.43 16.80
C GLU A 67 -33.83 42.29 17.27
N PHE A 68 -33.94 41.91 18.55
CA PHE A 68 -33.20 40.77 19.11
C PHE A 68 -33.57 39.45 18.39
N LEU A 69 -34.86 39.19 18.23
CA LEU A 69 -35.32 37.95 17.56
C LEU A 69 -34.84 37.84 16.12
N MET A 70 -34.86 38.93 15.37
CA MET A 70 -34.35 38.97 14.00
C MET A 70 -32.86 38.68 13.95
N LEU A 71 -32.05 39.27 14.81
CA LEU A 71 -30.63 39.03 14.95
C LEU A 71 -30.35 37.59 15.36
N PHE A 72 -31.07 37.08 16.36
CA PHE A 72 -30.96 35.71 16.83
C PHE A 72 -31.29 34.71 15.70
N LEU A 73 -32.39 34.91 14.98
CA LEU A 73 -32.79 34.07 13.89
C LEU A 73 -31.76 34.10 12.75
N ALA A 74 -31.19 35.24 12.41
CA ALA A 74 -30.17 35.36 11.39
C ALA A 74 -28.94 34.52 11.71
N VAL A 75 -28.44 34.63 12.96
CA VAL A 75 -27.28 33.83 13.43
C VAL A 75 -27.64 32.36 13.52
N PHE A 76 -28.80 32.01 14.03
CA PHE A 76 -29.28 30.63 14.17
C PHE A 76 -29.43 29.96 12.81
N CYS A 77 -30.01 30.63 11.81
CA CYS A 77 -30.11 30.12 10.43
C CYS A 77 -28.74 29.93 9.80
N GLY A 78 -27.79 30.84 10.09
CA GLY A 78 -26.40 30.70 9.65
C GLY A 78 -25.77 29.40 10.15
N PHE A 79 -25.85 29.12 11.45
CA PHE A 79 -25.36 27.88 12.06
C PHE A 79 -26.06 26.64 11.53
N LEU A 80 -27.37 26.67 11.28
CA LEU A 80 -28.08 25.54 10.69
C LEU A 80 -27.65 25.27 9.27
N ALA A 81 -27.42 26.31 8.48
CA ALA A 81 -26.95 26.16 7.10
C ALA A 81 -25.54 25.59 7.06
N GLU A 82 -24.64 26.07 7.92
CA GLU A 82 -23.27 25.56 8.05
C GLU A 82 -23.27 24.10 8.51
N TYR A 83 -24.04 23.74 9.53
CA TYR A 83 -24.17 22.37 10.01
C TYR A 83 -24.65 21.41 8.91
N GLN A 84 -25.67 21.81 8.12
CA GLN A 84 -26.18 20.99 7.02
C GLN A 84 -25.15 20.86 5.89
N LEU A 85 -24.41 21.93 5.58
CA LEU A 85 -23.36 21.91 4.56
C LEU A 85 -22.22 20.97 4.97
N GLU A 86 -21.74 21.09 6.22
CA GLU A 86 -20.68 20.22 6.74
C GLU A 86 -21.10 18.74 6.69
N HIS A 87 -22.33 18.44 7.12
CA HIS A 87 -22.84 17.09 7.08
C HIS A 87 -22.92 16.51 5.65
N LYS A 88 -23.29 17.33 4.67
CA LYS A 88 -23.30 16.94 3.25
C LYS A 88 -21.89 16.70 2.71
N ILE A 89 -20.93 17.54 3.11
CA ILE A 89 -19.51 17.38 2.72
C ILE A 89 -18.95 16.08 3.31
N GLU A 90 -19.19 15.81 4.61
CA GLU A 90 -18.74 14.56 5.25
C GLU A 90 -19.33 13.33 4.55
N LYS A 91 -20.62 13.33 4.24
CA LYS A 91 -21.27 12.24 3.54
C LYS A 91 -20.69 12.00 2.14
N ASN A 92 -20.40 13.07 1.40
CA ASN A 92 -19.77 12.95 0.10
C ASN A 92 -18.36 12.37 0.19
N ARG A 93 -17.57 12.77 1.20
CA ARG A 93 -16.23 12.21 1.47
C ARG A 93 -16.32 10.73 1.86
N GLU A 94 -17.28 10.35 2.70
CA GLU A 94 -17.55 8.96 3.04
C GLU A 94 -17.77 8.13 1.76
N ILE A 95 -18.69 8.55 0.89
CA ILE A 95 -19.00 7.85 -0.37
C ILE A 95 -17.77 7.74 -1.27
N GLN A 96 -16.96 8.78 -1.36
CA GLN A 96 -15.71 8.75 -2.14
C GLN A 96 -14.74 7.70 -1.60
N PHE A 97 -14.50 7.64 -0.29
CA PHE A 97 -13.66 6.62 0.31
C PHE A 97 -14.20 5.20 0.07
N ILE A 98 -15.50 5.01 0.19
CA ILE A 98 -16.13 3.71 -0.06
C ILE A 98 -15.94 3.26 -1.52
N ARG A 99 -16.04 4.16 -2.49
CA ARG A 99 -15.75 3.86 -3.90
C ARG A 99 -14.30 3.47 -4.12
N LEU A 100 -13.36 4.25 -3.59
CA LEU A 100 -11.93 3.96 -3.69
C LEU A 100 -11.58 2.60 -3.06
N ILE A 101 -12.11 2.29 -1.88
CA ILE A 101 -11.92 0.98 -1.24
C ILE A 101 -12.49 -0.15 -2.12
N THR A 102 -13.65 0.07 -2.74
CA THR A 102 -14.27 -0.91 -3.64
C THR A 102 -13.37 -1.19 -4.85
N GLU A 103 -12.76 -0.17 -5.43
CA GLU A 103 -11.79 -0.29 -6.53
C GLU A 103 -10.51 -1.01 -6.09
N ASP A 104 -9.95 -0.64 -4.94
CA ASP A 104 -8.75 -1.26 -4.37
C ASP A 104 -8.96 -2.76 -4.14
N ILE A 105 -10.07 -3.15 -3.49
CA ILE A 105 -10.40 -4.55 -3.22
C ILE A 105 -10.65 -5.33 -4.52
N THR A 106 -11.33 -4.73 -5.49
CA THR A 106 -11.58 -5.36 -6.79
C THR A 106 -10.27 -5.65 -7.52
N THR A 107 -9.33 -4.71 -7.48
CA THR A 107 -7.98 -4.84 -8.02
C THR A 107 -7.23 -5.97 -7.32
N ASP A 108 -7.27 -6.00 -6.00
CA ASP A 108 -6.59 -7.03 -5.20
C ASP A 108 -7.16 -8.43 -5.45
N ILE A 109 -8.49 -8.57 -5.56
CA ILE A 109 -9.13 -9.85 -5.91
C ILE A 109 -8.67 -10.34 -7.29
N SER A 110 -8.49 -9.43 -8.25
CA SER A 110 -7.97 -9.78 -9.58
C SER A 110 -6.54 -10.31 -9.50
N LYS A 111 -5.65 -9.62 -8.75
CA LYS A 111 -4.26 -10.06 -8.51
C LYS A 111 -4.24 -11.42 -7.80
N LEU A 112 -5.03 -11.59 -6.74
CA LEU A 112 -5.13 -12.83 -5.97
C LEU A 112 -5.60 -14.01 -6.84
N ASN A 113 -6.57 -13.81 -7.72
CA ASN A 113 -7.01 -14.86 -8.65
C ASN A 113 -5.87 -15.34 -9.55
N LYS A 114 -5.09 -14.41 -10.11
CA LYS A 114 -3.94 -14.72 -10.95
C LYS A 114 -2.88 -15.48 -10.15
N ASN A 115 -2.54 -15.00 -8.95
CA ASN A 115 -1.51 -15.62 -8.12
C ASN A 115 -1.93 -17.02 -7.66
N ILE A 116 -3.17 -17.23 -7.21
CA ILE A 116 -3.71 -18.54 -6.81
C ILE A 116 -3.63 -19.53 -7.98
N MET A 117 -3.89 -19.08 -9.21
CA MET A 117 -3.77 -19.92 -10.40
C MET A 117 -2.29 -20.35 -10.63
N LEU A 118 -1.35 -19.41 -10.56
CA LEU A 118 0.08 -19.67 -10.71
C LEU A 118 0.61 -20.61 -9.62
N PHE A 119 0.19 -20.45 -8.36
CA PHE A 119 0.56 -21.36 -7.29
C PHE A 119 0.03 -22.78 -7.52
N LYS A 120 -1.19 -22.93 -8.05
CA LYS A 120 -1.73 -24.27 -8.42
C LYS A 120 -0.94 -24.94 -9.54
N GLU A 121 -0.56 -24.16 -10.56
CA GLU A 121 0.28 -24.67 -11.66
C GLU A 121 1.65 -25.09 -11.12
N ASN A 122 2.23 -24.30 -10.24
CA ASN A 122 3.51 -24.62 -9.60
C ASN A 122 3.41 -25.84 -8.69
N ASP A 123 2.32 -26.04 -7.94
CA ASP A 123 2.13 -27.22 -7.10
C ASP A 123 2.21 -28.53 -7.89
N VAL A 124 1.61 -28.57 -9.09
CA VAL A 124 1.68 -29.73 -9.99
C VAL A 124 3.13 -30.01 -10.42
N LYS A 125 3.89 -28.96 -10.79
CA LYS A 125 5.30 -29.08 -11.18
C LYS A 125 6.15 -29.53 -10.00
N GLN A 126 5.96 -28.95 -8.82
CA GLN A 126 6.66 -29.30 -7.60
C GLN A 126 6.42 -30.77 -7.20
N ASN A 127 5.18 -31.24 -7.30
CA ASN A 127 4.87 -32.65 -7.08
C ASN A 127 5.62 -33.56 -8.04
N SER A 128 5.67 -33.21 -9.35
CA SER A 128 6.41 -33.96 -10.34
C SER A 128 7.92 -34.04 -10.05
N VAL A 129 8.50 -32.97 -9.49
CA VAL A 129 9.91 -32.97 -9.03
C VAL A 129 10.11 -33.96 -7.89
N LEU A 130 9.25 -33.89 -6.88
CA LEU A 130 9.34 -34.79 -5.70
C LEU A 130 9.21 -36.26 -6.08
N GLU A 131 8.34 -36.61 -7.04
CA GLU A 131 8.18 -37.95 -7.57
C GLU A 131 9.39 -38.42 -8.35
N ALA A 132 10.14 -37.50 -8.99
CA ALA A 132 11.34 -37.86 -9.79
C ALA A 132 12.60 -37.97 -8.91
N LEU A 133 12.67 -37.44 -7.72
CA LEU A 133 13.87 -37.45 -6.86
C LEU A 133 14.50 -38.85 -6.66
N PRO A 134 13.73 -39.93 -6.43
CA PRO A 134 14.31 -41.27 -6.28
C PRO A 134 15.02 -41.84 -7.53
N THR A 135 14.80 -41.20 -8.68
CA THR A 135 15.35 -41.65 -9.99
C THR A 135 16.39 -40.70 -10.55
N LEU A 136 16.83 -39.69 -9.81
CA LEU A 136 17.81 -38.68 -10.26
C LEU A 136 19.16 -39.28 -10.60
N GLU A 137 19.53 -40.41 -10.02
CA GLU A 137 20.77 -41.14 -10.32
C GLU A 137 20.87 -41.64 -11.78
N LYS A 138 19.78 -41.60 -12.52
CA LYS A 138 19.70 -42.17 -13.88
C LYS A 138 19.99 -41.15 -15.00
N GLY A 139 20.47 -39.95 -14.67
CA GLY A 139 20.87 -38.94 -15.63
C GLY A 139 19.91 -37.74 -15.71
N PHE A 140 20.25 -36.81 -16.60
CA PHE A 140 19.52 -35.54 -16.76
C PHE A 140 18.13 -35.75 -17.35
N SER A 141 17.15 -35.11 -16.73
CA SER A 141 15.79 -34.96 -17.26
C SER A 141 15.45 -33.50 -17.48
N LEU A 142 15.20 -33.11 -18.73
CA LEU A 142 14.73 -31.76 -19.07
C LEU A 142 13.40 -31.44 -18.35
N LYS A 143 12.52 -32.43 -18.24
CA LYS A 143 11.25 -32.28 -17.51
C LYS A 143 11.49 -31.98 -16.04
N PHE A 144 12.42 -32.70 -15.39
CA PHE A 144 12.78 -32.42 -13.97
C PHE A 144 13.32 -31.01 -13.84
N TYR A 145 14.28 -30.60 -14.66
CA TYR A 145 14.89 -29.26 -14.61
C TYR A 145 13.86 -28.15 -14.79
N ASN A 146 12.99 -28.25 -15.80
CA ASN A 146 11.96 -27.26 -16.06
C ASN A 146 10.94 -27.17 -14.90
N ASN A 147 10.59 -28.32 -14.34
CA ASN A 147 9.66 -28.34 -13.19
C ASN A 147 10.34 -27.85 -11.90
N TYR A 148 11.64 -28.14 -11.71
CA TYR A 148 12.39 -27.67 -10.55
C TYR A 148 12.41 -26.13 -10.46
N ARG A 149 12.41 -25.44 -11.59
CA ARG A 149 12.32 -23.97 -11.60
C ARG A 149 11.07 -23.42 -10.87
N SER A 150 10.03 -24.23 -10.69
CA SER A 150 8.85 -23.85 -9.90
C SER A 150 9.14 -23.65 -8.39
N PHE A 151 10.29 -24.14 -7.90
CA PHE A 151 10.75 -23.87 -6.54
C PHE A 151 11.59 -22.59 -6.41
N GLN A 152 11.97 -22.00 -7.55
CA GLN A 152 12.84 -20.82 -7.63
C GLN A 152 12.07 -19.52 -7.85
N TRP A 153 10.74 -19.58 -7.97
CA TRP A 153 9.93 -18.40 -8.24
C TRP A 153 8.51 -18.58 -7.76
N PHE A 154 7.95 -17.51 -7.20
CA PHE A 154 6.53 -17.39 -6.89
C PHE A 154 6.06 -15.94 -7.17
N PRO A 155 4.76 -15.73 -7.47
CA PRO A 155 4.21 -14.40 -7.69
C PRO A 155 4.00 -13.67 -6.37
N ASP A 156 4.47 -12.43 -6.28
CA ASP A 156 4.21 -11.56 -5.14
C ASP A 156 2.78 -11.01 -5.16
N PHE A 157 2.17 -10.91 -3.99
CA PHE A 157 0.92 -10.20 -3.83
C PHE A 157 1.18 -8.76 -3.41
N ILE A 158 1.02 -7.83 -4.36
CA ILE A 158 1.16 -6.39 -4.10
C ILE A 158 -0.17 -5.83 -3.64
N TYR A 159 -0.29 -5.57 -2.34
CA TYR A 159 -1.48 -5.02 -1.71
C TYR A 159 -1.76 -3.58 -2.16
N THR A 160 -3.02 -3.30 -2.54
CA THR A 160 -3.49 -1.95 -2.87
C THR A 160 -4.03 -1.29 -1.60
N ASP A 161 -3.15 -0.70 -0.79
CA ASP A 161 -3.46 -0.24 0.57
C ASP A 161 -3.64 1.28 0.72
N ALA A 162 -3.46 2.05 -0.35
CA ALA A 162 -3.41 3.51 -0.30
C ALA A 162 -4.64 4.13 0.38
N THR A 163 -5.85 3.69 0.01
CA THR A 163 -7.09 4.21 0.59
C THR A 163 -7.24 3.85 2.07
N ILE A 164 -6.92 2.60 2.43
CA ILE A 164 -7.00 2.14 3.84
C ILE A 164 -5.97 2.87 4.70
N GLN A 165 -4.76 3.09 4.21
CA GLN A 165 -3.74 3.88 4.91
C GLN A 165 -4.17 5.34 5.07
N GLN A 166 -4.76 5.93 4.05
CA GLN A 166 -5.31 7.28 4.14
C GLN A 166 -6.40 7.37 5.22
N LEU A 167 -7.34 6.42 5.26
CA LEU A 167 -8.39 6.37 6.29
C LEU A 167 -7.80 6.25 7.71
N LYS A 168 -6.76 5.42 7.89
CA LYS A 168 -6.08 5.25 9.18
C LYS A 168 -5.37 6.51 9.63
N ASN A 169 -4.61 7.14 8.74
CA ASN A 169 -3.71 8.23 9.07
C ASN A 169 -4.42 9.59 9.19
N SER A 170 -5.48 9.81 8.40
CA SER A 170 -6.26 11.06 8.42
C SER A 170 -7.40 11.09 9.45
N GLY A 171 -7.59 10.01 10.21
CA GLY A 171 -8.78 9.82 11.05
C GLY A 171 -10.06 9.65 10.22
N GLY A 172 -9.94 9.26 8.95
CA GLY A 172 -11.04 9.14 8.00
C GLY A 172 -12.09 8.10 8.39
N PHE A 173 -11.75 7.12 9.25
CA PHE A 173 -12.73 6.16 9.76
C PHE A 173 -13.90 6.82 10.52
N ARG A 174 -13.72 8.00 11.11
CA ARG A 174 -14.81 8.75 11.74
C ARG A 174 -15.92 9.20 10.76
N LEU A 175 -15.57 9.30 9.47
CA LEU A 175 -16.52 9.64 8.41
C LEU A 175 -17.47 8.48 8.10
N ILE A 176 -17.00 7.24 8.26
CA ILE A 176 -17.78 6.03 8.01
C ILE A 176 -18.67 5.77 9.22
N LYS A 177 -19.98 6.01 9.07
CA LYS A 177 -20.92 5.88 10.19
C LYS A 177 -21.37 4.45 10.46
N ASN A 178 -21.26 3.58 9.46
CA ASN A 178 -21.64 2.18 9.58
C ASN A 178 -20.48 1.36 10.18
N TYR A 179 -20.61 0.97 11.45
CA TYR A 179 -19.58 0.20 12.15
C TYR A 179 -19.33 -1.19 11.54
N LYS A 180 -20.32 -1.81 10.87
CA LYS A 180 -20.13 -3.08 10.18
C LYS A 180 -19.15 -2.92 9.01
N VAL A 181 -19.24 -1.80 8.31
CA VAL A 181 -18.32 -1.47 7.21
C VAL A 181 -16.91 -1.25 7.75
N ILE A 182 -16.75 -0.50 8.83
CA ILE A 182 -15.44 -0.32 9.50
C ILE A 182 -14.86 -1.68 9.88
N ALA A 183 -15.64 -2.53 10.55
CA ALA A 183 -15.20 -3.86 10.96
C ALA A 183 -14.82 -4.74 9.76
N GLY A 184 -15.58 -4.67 8.66
CA GLY A 184 -15.28 -5.37 7.41
C GLY A 184 -13.96 -4.93 6.79
N ILE A 185 -13.70 -3.62 6.72
CA ILE A 185 -12.45 -3.05 6.20
C ILE A 185 -11.26 -3.51 7.06
N MET A 186 -11.40 -3.42 8.38
CA MET A 186 -10.33 -3.84 9.30
C MET A 186 -10.05 -5.34 9.24
N ASN A 187 -11.09 -6.16 9.11
CA ASN A 187 -10.95 -7.60 8.93
C ASN A 187 -10.21 -7.95 7.62
N TYR A 188 -10.58 -7.30 6.53
CA TYR A 188 -9.89 -7.46 5.24
C TYR A 188 -8.41 -7.11 5.36
N ASP A 189 -8.08 -5.94 5.91
CA ASP A 189 -6.69 -5.50 6.13
C ASP A 189 -5.90 -6.47 7.03
N ALA A 190 -6.53 -7.05 8.04
CA ALA A 190 -5.90 -8.03 8.93
C ALA A 190 -5.58 -9.34 8.19
N GLU A 191 -6.51 -9.86 7.37
CA GLU A 191 -6.27 -11.05 6.55
C GLU A 191 -5.16 -10.81 5.50
N VAL A 192 -5.13 -9.62 4.88
CA VAL A 192 -4.03 -9.25 3.97
C VAL A 192 -2.69 -9.27 4.71
N LYS A 193 -2.58 -8.62 5.85
CA LYS A 193 -1.33 -8.59 6.64
C LYS A 193 -0.84 -9.97 7.03
N LYS A 194 -1.75 -10.86 7.42
CA LYS A 194 -1.44 -12.25 7.72
C LYS A 194 -0.91 -12.98 6.48
N ALA A 195 -1.51 -12.77 5.32
CA ALA A 195 -1.04 -13.36 4.06
C ALA A 195 0.38 -12.88 3.70
N LEU A 196 0.66 -11.56 3.81
CA LEU A 196 1.98 -10.98 3.53
C LEU A 196 3.08 -11.51 4.46
N ILE A 197 2.78 -11.77 5.74
CA ILE A 197 3.73 -12.41 6.67
C ILE A 197 4.11 -13.81 6.18
N ASN A 198 3.15 -14.62 5.75
CA ASN A 198 3.41 -15.97 5.26
C ASN A 198 4.13 -15.97 3.91
N GLU A 199 3.86 -14.98 3.05
CA GLU A 199 4.59 -14.76 1.81
C GLU A 199 6.06 -14.40 2.07
N SER A 200 6.34 -13.52 3.03
CA SER A 200 7.70 -13.24 3.49
C SER A 200 8.41 -14.50 4.03
N ASN A 201 7.69 -15.39 4.72
CA ASN A 201 8.23 -16.66 5.15
C ASN A 201 8.60 -17.56 3.95
N LEU A 202 7.79 -17.57 2.90
CA LEU A 202 8.10 -18.31 1.66
C LEU A 202 9.40 -17.82 1.02
N GLY A 203 9.62 -16.50 0.95
CA GLY A 203 10.88 -15.93 0.45
C GLY A 203 12.10 -16.49 1.17
N ARG A 204 12.06 -16.53 2.52
CA ARG A 204 13.15 -17.12 3.33
C ARG A 204 13.35 -18.62 3.11
N VAL A 205 12.27 -19.34 2.85
CA VAL A 205 12.35 -20.79 2.54
C VAL A 205 12.97 -20.99 1.14
N MET A 206 12.65 -20.11 0.21
CA MET A 206 13.20 -20.15 -1.14
C MET A 206 14.72 -19.91 -1.14
N GLU A 207 15.23 -18.92 -0.40
CA GLU A 207 16.67 -18.69 -0.23
C GLU A 207 17.40 -19.94 0.25
N LYS A 208 16.85 -20.62 1.26
CA LYS A 208 17.41 -21.88 1.74
C LYS A 208 17.32 -23.03 0.72
N SER A 209 16.32 -23.01 -0.16
CA SER A 209 16.22 -24.01 -1.23
C SER A 209 17.37 -23.91 -2.23
N GLU A 210 17.88 -22.70 -2.46
CA GLU A 210 19.05 -22.46 -3.31
C GLU A 210 20.30 -23.09 -2.71
N ASP A 211 20.53 -22.93 -1.41
CA ASP A 211 21.68 -23.57 -0.73
C ASP A 211 21.67 -25.08 -0.89
N PHE A 212 20.55 -25.74 -0.60
CA PHE A 212 20.44 -27.20 -0.77
C PHE A 212 20.55 -27.66 -2.22
N SER A 213 20.09 -26.86 -3.18
CA SER A 213 20.21 -27.18 -4.60
C SER A 213 21.65 -27.09 -5.10
N ASN A 214 22.42 -26.15 -4.57
CA ASN A 214 23.83 -25.97 -4.94
C ASN A 214 24.71 -27.15 -4.50
N ASP A 215 24.32 -27.88 -3.45
CA ASP A 215 25.00 -29.10 -3.01
C ASP A 215 24.69 -30.34 -3.92
N ILE A 216 23.58 -30.28 -4.64
CA ILE A 216 23.06 -31.44 -5.42
C ILE A 216 23.15 -31.22 -6.92
N LEU A 217 22.86 -30.00 -7.41
CA LEU A 217 22.70 -29.71 -8.83
C LEU A 217 23.93 -28.98 -9.39
N ASN A 218 24.51 -29.48 -10.45
CA ASN A 218 25.60 -28.84 -11.18
C ASN A 218 25.06 -27.78 -12.16
N THR A 219 24.46 -26.74 -11.62
CA THR A 219 23.83 -25.67 -12.39
C THR A 219 24.85 -24.87 -13.21
N TYR A 220 26.07 -24.70 -12.73
CA TYR A 220 27.16 -24.02 -13.46
C TYR A 220 27.58 -24.76 -14.71
N GLN A 221 27.75 -26.10 -14.66
CA GLN A 221 28.08 -26.88 -15.81
C GLN A 221 26.93 -26.88 -16.83
N LEU A 222 25.69 -26.99 -16.36
CA LEU A 222 24.52 -26.87 -17.23
C LEU A 222 24.50 -25.52 -17.95
N TYR A 223 24.74 -24.41 -17.24
CA TYR A 223 24.84 -23.06 -17.81
C TYR A 223 25.91 -23.02 -18.92
N ASN A 224 27.10 -23.55 -18.68
CA ASN A 224 28.18 -23.55 -19.65
C ASN A 224 27.81 -24.33 -20.92
N GLN A 225 27.15 -25.47 -20.79
CA GLN A 225 26.69 -26.26 -21.92
C GLN A 225 25.65 -25.49 -22.77
N LEU A 226 24.68 -24.85 -22.10
CA LEU A 226 23.67 -24.01 -22.76
C LEU A 226 24.30 -22.80 -23.47
N LYS A 227 25.32 -22.19 -22.86
CA LYS A 227 26.07 -21.06 -23.46
C LYS A 227 26.84 -21.48 -24.72
N GLN A 228 27.31 -22.71 -24.79
CA GLN A 228 27.94 -23.28 -25.97
C GLN A 228 26.95 -23.68 -27.09
N GLY A 229 25.67 -23.38 -26.93
CA GLY A 229 24.62 -23.66 -27.89
C GLY A 229 24.09 -25.09 -27.87
N ILE A 230 24.45 -25.87 -26.84
CA ILE A 230 23.88 -27.20 -26.65
C ILE A 230 22.46 -27.07 -26.13
N THR A 231 21.50 -27.61 -26.85
CA THR A 231 20.08 -27.53 -26.41
C THR A 231 19.81 -28.48 -25.25
N PRO A 232 18.89 -28.13 -24.33
CA PRO A 232 18.51 -29.02 -23.24
C PRO A 232 18.05 -30.40 -23.68
N LYS A 233 17.39 -30.49 -24.86
CA LYS A 233 17.01 -31.77 -25.48
C LYS A 233 18.21 -32.62 -25.87
N LYS A 234 19.28 -31.99 -26.36
CA LYS A 234 20.53 -32.69 -26.69
C LYS A 234 21.23 -33.23 -25.45
N LEU A 235 21.26 -32.45 -24.36
CA LEU A 235 21.80 -32.89 -23.05
C LEU A 235 21.05 -34.12 -22.49
N GLU A 236 19.73 -34.17 -22.67
CA GLU A 236 18.91 -35.31 -22.24
C GLU A 236 19.25 -36.59 -23.02
N ILE A 237 19.54 -36.47 -24.32
CA ILE A 237 19.89 -37.59 -25.20
C ILE A 237 21.31 -38.06 -24.93
N GLU A 238 22.27 -37.16 -24.74
CA GLU A 238 23.69 -37.44 -24.55
C GLU A 238 24.04 -37.90 -23.14
N GLY A 239 23.07 -37.86 -22.18
CA GLY A 239 23.26 -38.35 -20.83
C GLY A 239 24.12 -37.43 -19.96
N PHE A 240 23.88 -36.13 -20.02
CA PHE A 240 24.56 -35.16 -19.16
C PHE A 240 24.31 -35.41 -17.67
N ASP A 241 25.39 -35.61 -16.93
CA ASP A 241 25.33 -35.72 -15.48
C ASP A 241 25.30 -34.29 -14.83
N TYR A 242 24.15 -33.90 -14.36
CA TYR A 242 23.95 -32.59 -13.72
C TYR A 242 23.90 -32.65 -12.21
N LEU A 243 24.18 -33.80 -11.61
CA LEU A 243 24.30 -33.98 -10.16
C LEU A 243 25.76 -33.78 -9.73
N LEU A 244 25.93 -32.97 -8.68
CA LEU A 244 27.21 -32.84 -7.95
C LEU A 244 27.36 -33.98 -6.96
N SER A 245 26.24 -34.46 -6.40
CA SER A 245 26.23 -35.56 -5.47
C SER A 245 24.95 -36.38 -5.63
N ASN A 246 25.10 -37.70 -5.66
CA ASN A 246 24.01 -38.66 -5.58
C ASN A 246 23.98 -39.39 -4.23
N ASP A 247 24.72 -38.88 -3.23
CA ASP A 247 24.74 -39.43 -1.91
C ASP A 247 23.36 -39.37 -1.26
N ARG A 248 22.96 -40.43 -0.60
CA ARG A 248 21.63 -40.58 -0.01
C ARG A 248 21.32 -39.47 1.04
N ILE A 249 22.28 -39.03 1.81
CA ILE A 249 22.06 -38.06 2.88
C ILE A 249 21.78 -36.66 2.29
N PRO A 250 22.62 -36.07 1.42
CA PRO A 250 22.33 -34.80 0.75
C PRO A 250 21.02 -34.83 -0.01
N LEU A 251 20.75 -35.87 -0.82
CA LEU A 251 19.50 -36.02 -1.56
C LEU A 251 18.26 -36.05 -0.63
N SER A 252 18.34 -36.75 0.49
CA SER A 252 17.23 -36.78 1.46
C SER A 252 16.99 -35.42 2.11
N ARG A 253 18.06 -34.67 2.43
CA ARG A 253 17.94 -33.29 2.95
C ARG A 253 17.31 -32.37 1.93
N PHE A 254 17.74 -32.44 0.69
CA PHE A 254 17.16 -31.70 -0.40
C PHE A 254 15.67 -32.02 -0.59
N ALA A 255 15.30 -33.31 -0.65
CA ALA A 255 13.92 -33.73 -0.74
C ALA A 255 13.04 -33.21 0.41
N ASN A 256 13.52 -33.33 1.66
CA ASN A 256 12.82 -32.83 2.84
C ASN A 256 12.61 -31.30 2.76
N HIS A 257 13.60 -30.58 2.22
CA HIS A 257 13.49 -29.13 2.07
C HIS A 257 12.48 -28.77 0.98
N LEU A 258 12.47 -29.45 -0.15
CA LEU A 258 11.47 -29.24 -1.20
C LEU A 258 10.04 -29.55 -0.72
N LEU A 259 9.86 -30.62 0.10
CA LEU A 259 8.58 -30.91 0.74
C LEU A 259 8.13 -29.77 1.67
N TYR A 260 9.05 -29.25 2.48
CA TYR A 260 8.77 -28.12 3.34
C TYR A 260 8.41 -26.86 2.56
N HIS A 261 9.18 -26.55 1.50
CA HIS A 261 8.90 -25.42 0.60
C HIS A 261 7.48 -25.53 0.00
N ARG A 262 7.14 -26.70 -0.57
CA ARG A 262 5.79 -26.94 -1.13
C ARG A 262 4.70 -26.76 -0.08
N ARG A 263 4.91 -27.21 1.16
CA ARG A 263 3.97 -27.01 2.27
C ARG A 263 3.74 -25.54 2.53
N ILE A 264 4.80 -24.69 2.54
CA ILE A 264 4.66 -23.25 2.73
C ILE A 264 3.93 -22.60 1.55
N CYS A 265 4.20 -22.99 0.30
CA CYS A 265 3.44 -22.54 -0.88
C CYS A 265 1.93 -22.81 -0.70
N ASN A 266 1.56 -23.99 -0.20
CA ASN A 266 0.16 -24.32 0.06
C ASN A 266 -0.46 -23.42 1.15
N ILE A 267 0.28 -23.12 2.23
CA ILE A 267 -0.17 -22.20 3.28
C ILE A 267 -0.39 -20.79 2.69
N VAL A 268 0.54 -20.29 1.89
CA VAL A 268 0.39 -18.99 1.22
C VAL A 268 -0.83 -18.98 0.30
N THR A 269 -1.04 -20.06 -0.46
CA THR A 269 -2.21 -20.19 -1.33
C THR A 269 -3.53 -20.14 -0.54
N GLU A 270 -3.61 -20.85 0.58
CA GLU A 270 -4.81 -20.82 1.44
C GLU A 270 -5.03 -19.44 2.06
N ASN A 271 -3.97 -18.74 2.48
CA ASN A 271 -4.11 -17.37 2.96
C ASN A 271 -4.59 -16.41 1.86
N MET A 272 -4.10 -16.54 0.62
CA MET A 272 -4.60 -15.76 -0.52
C MET A 272 -6.09 -16.01 -0.78
N LYS A 273 -6.56 -17.26 -0.64
CA LYS A 273 -7.99 -17.59 -0.74
C LYS A 273 -8.79 -16.95 0.40
N SER A 274 -8.26 -16.92 1.62
CA SER A 274 -8.90 -16.25 2.76
C SER A 274 -9.02 -14.74 2.53
N VAL A 275 -7.96 -14.09 2.05
CA VAL A 275 -8.00 -12.66 1.67
C VAL A 275 -9.05 -12.40 0.59
N LYS A 276 -9.05 -13.21 -0.47
CA LYS A 276 -10.04 -13.11 -1.55
C LYS A 276 -11.47 -13.25 -1.01
N PHE A 277 -11.71 -14.20 -0.12
CA PHE A 277 -13.03 -14.40 0.49
C PHE A 277 -13.42 -13.18 1.35
N ALA A 278 -12.54 -12.70 2.21
CA ALA A 278 -12.79 -11.51 3.03
C ALA A 278 -13.07 -10.28 2.15
N GLY A 279 -12.31 -10.08 1.07
CA GLY A 279 -12.54 -9.02 0.09
C GLY A 279 -13.89 -9.13 -0.60
N ALA A 280 -14.29 -10.33 -1.02
CA ALA A 280 -15.60 -10.55 -1.65
C ALA A 280 -16.75 -10.26 -0.68
N GLN A 281 -16.64 -10.69 0.58
CA GLN A 281 -17.66 -10.38 1.61
C GLN A 281 -17.74 -8.87 1.86
N LEU A 282 -16.60 -8.19 1.92
CA LEU A 282 -16.58 -6.73 2.09
C LEU A 282 -17.21 -6.02 0.88
N LEU A 283 -16.93 -6.43 -0.35
CA LEU A 283 -17.56 -5.86 -1.54
C LEU A 283 -19.10 -6.00 -1.52
N ILE A 284 -19.61 -7.16 -1.12
CA ILE A 284 -21.06 -7.37 -0.97
C ILE A 284 -21.62 -6.41 0.08
N LEU A 285 -20.95 -6.27 1.24
CA LEU A 285 -21.36 -5.36 2.29
C LEU A 285 -21.39 -3.89 1.80
N LEU A 286 -20.31 -3.44 1.13
CA LEU A 286 -20.22 -2.08 0.61
C LEU A 286 -21.31 -1.79 -0.44
N LYS A 287 -21.55 -2.72 -1.37
CA LYS A 287 -22.60 -2.58 -2.38
C LYS A 287 -24.00 -2.50 -1.74
N THR A 288 -24.27 -3.32 -0.73
CA THR A 288 -25.55 -3.33 -0.04
C THR A 288 -25.82 -2.06 0.76
N GLU A 289 -24.82 -1.62 1.55
CA GLU A 289 -24.99 -0.49 2.48
C GLU A 289 -24.94 0.89 1.77
N TYR A 290 -24.22 0.99 0.65
CA TYR A 290 -24.07 2.25 -0.09
C TYR A 290 -24.72 2.27 -1.47
N HIS A 291 -25.47 1.22 -1.83
CA HIS A 291 -26.19 1.10 -3.11
C HIS A 291 -25.26 1.38 -4.32
N LEU A 292 -24.07 0.77 -4.30
CA LEU A 292 -23.11 0.88 -5.39
C LEU A 292 -23.48 -0.12 -6.51
N ASP A 293 -23.43 0.34 -7.75
CA ASP A 293 -23.68 -0.48 -8.94
C ASP A 293 -22.59 -1.53 -9.19
#